data_84340bfc8f3f7d7c699dbc163afd93af
#
_entry.id   84340bfc8f3f7d7c699dbc163afd93af
#
_cell.length_a   1.000
_cell.length_b   1.000
_cell.length_c   1.000
_cell.angle_alpha   90.00
_cell.angle_beta   90.00
_cell.angle_gamma   90.00
#
_symmetry.space_group_name_H-M   'P 1'
#
loop_
_entity.id
_entity.type
_entity.pdbx_description
1 polymer ?
#
loop_
_entity_poly.entity_id
_entity_poly.type
_entity_poly.pdbx_seq_one_letter_code
_entity_poly.pdbx_strand_id
1 'polypeptide(L)'
;IAKDAGCRLMIGDSPPLGGADSSRYDRLCRVTGIFEVATHLGAELVRFEERSAAVVNAGGRYYKNFEVGSAILEADLVVNIPKLKTHGLTIMSGAIKNLFGCVPGVRKGLFHAQAGENRETFAQMLVDLLGVFPNVIHLMDAVVAMEGEGPNAGIPRAVGAIIASPDPVAMDAVCAAILGIQPSDVHTTRLAHAAGLGCGELDKIEVIGESISGVSVKGFRLSSGENAWTRIPSPIRRLLRRHLIAIPRVMCDCVGCGECVDVCPVGAMTPGRPVVVDIDKCIRCYCCHEVCPYNQIELRRGFLGEFLMLMDSKK
;
A
#
# COMPACT_ATOMS: atom_id res chain seq x y z
N ILE A 1 21.40 15.09 -9.58
CA ILE A 1 22.18 13.96 -10.16
C ILE A 1 21.59 13.57 -11.53
N ALA A 2 20.38 12.99 -11.65
CA ALA A 2 19.84 12.54 -12.94
C ALA A 2 19.68 13.69 -13.93
N LYS A 3 19.16 14.85 -13.51
CA LYS A 3 19.10 16.07 -14.32
C LYS A 3 20.49 16.52 -14.78
N ASP A 4 21.46 16.54 -13.89
CA ASP A 4 22.84 16.97 -14.16
C ASP A 4 23.55 15.98 -15.11
N ALA A 5 23.11 14.71 -15.11
CA ALA A 5 23.55 13.69 -16.06
C ALA A 5 22.84 13.77 -17.42
N GLY A 6 21.97 14.76 -17.65
CA GLY A 6 21.27 14.97 -18.92
C GLY A 6 20.09 14.00 -19.14
N CYS A 7 19.59 13.31 -18.12
CA CYS A 7 18.45 12.41 -18.24
C CYS A 7 17.15 13.18 -18.47
N ARG A 8 16.25 12.66 -19.31
CA ARG A 8 14.86 13.07 -19.36
C ARG A 8 14.16 12.55 -18.11
N LEU A 9 13.57 13.46 -17.34
CA LEU A 9 12.92 13.13 -16.07
C LEU A 9 11.41 13.07 -16.25
N MET A 10 10.80 11.99 -15.75
CA MET A 10 9.37 11.82 -15.66
C MET A 10 8.99 11.54 -14.21
N ILE A 11 7.91 12.16 -13.72
CA ILE A 11 7.35 11.88 -12.39
C ILE A 11 5.90 11.47 -12.59
N GLY A 12 5.53 10.32 -12.09
CA GLY A 12 4.19 9.78 -12.23
C GLY A 12 3.71 9.04 -10.99
N ASP A 13 2.43 9.05 -10.79
CA ASP A 13 1.71 8.26 -9.81
C ASP A 13 0.27 8.06 -10.30
N SER A 14 -0.41 7.07 -9.72
CA SER A 14 -1.84 6.89 -9.89
C SER A 14 -2.49 6.86 -8.53
N PRO A 15 -3.25 7.89 -8.14
CA PRO A 15 -4.04 7.88 -6.92
C PRO A 15 -5.10 6.76 -6.99
N PRO A 16 -5.56 6.24 -5.83
CA PRO A 16 -6.46 5.09 -5.78
C PRO A 16 -7.77 5.33 -6.54
N LEU A 17 -8.15 6.60 -6.76
CA LEU A 17 -9.36 6.98 -7.48
C LEU A 17 -9.29 8.38 -8.04
N GLY A 18 -10.07 8.58 -9.10
CA GLY A 18 -10.27 9.90 -9.68
C GLY A 18 -9.23 10.29 -10.71
N GLY A 19 -8.45 9.32 -11.22
CA GLY A 19 -7.53 9.56 -12.33
C GLY A 19 -8.19 10.05 -13.62
N ALA A 20 -9.50 9.81 -13.79
CA ALA A 20 -10.27 10.37 -14.91
C ALA A 20 -10.48 11.89 -14.79
N ASP A 21 -10.40 12.46 -13.57
CA ASP A 21 -10.49 13.90 -13.36
C ASP A 21 -9.08 14.51 -13.24
N SER A 22 -8.64 15.14 -14.30
CA SER A 22 -7.33 15.81 -14.37
C SER A 22 -7.14 16.86 -13.26
N SER A 23 -8.22 17.53 -12.85
CA SER A 23 -8.17 18.57 -11.83
C SER A 23 -7.79 18.01 -10.45
N ARG A 24 -8.21 16.78 -10.14
CA ARG A 24 -7.85 16.09 -8.89
C ARG A 24 -6.38 15.70 -8.84
N TYR A 25 -5.86 15.17 -9.94
CA TYR A 25 -4.43 14.81 -10.02
C TYR A 25 -3.56 16.05 -9.85
N ASP A 26 -3.89 17.14 -10.55
CA ASP A 26 -3.16 18.40 -10.44
C ASP A 26 -3.21 18.98 -9.02
N ARG A 27 -4.37 18.93 -8.39
CA ARG A 27 -4.53 19.33 -6.98
C ARG A 27 -3.66 18.47 -6.06
N LEU A 28 -3.66 17.14 -6.25
CA LEU A 28 -2.83 16.23 -5.49
C LEU A 28 -1.35 16.58 -5.64
N CYS A 29 -0.87 16.76 -6.86
CA CYS A 29 0.52 17.12 -7.13
C CYS A 29 0.92 18.44 -6.45
N ARG A 30 0.03 19.45 -6.41
CA ARG A 30 0.27 20.71 -5.72
C ARG A 30 0.31 20.54 -4.19
N VAL A 31 -0.67 19.85 -3.62
CA VAL A 31 -0.76 19.65 -2.15
C VAL A 31 0.41 18.81 -1.63
N THR A 32 0.91 17.87 -2.43
CA THR A 32 2.04 17.00 -2.04
C THR A 32 3.42 17.59 -2.37
N GLY A 33 3.50 18.75 -3.04
CA GLY A 33 4.74 19.36 -3.48
C GLY A 33 5.36 18.71 -4.74
N ILE A 34 4.72 17.72 -5.33
CA ILE A 34 5.20 17.04 -6.54
C ILE A 34 5.27 18.04 -7.70
N PHE A 35 4.29 18.93 -7.81
CA PHE A 35 4.23 19.93 -8.88
C PHE A 35 5.42 20.90 -8.81
N GLU A 36 5.75 21.38 -7.62
CA GLU A 36 6.87 22.28 -7.39
C GLU A 36 8.20 21.61 -7.71
N VAL A 37 8.38 20.36 -7.28
CA VAL A 37 9.59 19.57 -7.56
C VAL A 37 9.71 19.30 -9.07
N ALA A 38 8.64 18.90 -9.75
CA ALA A 38 8.64 18.67 -11.18
C ALA A 38 9.01 19.93 -11.96
N THR A 39 8.42 21.07 -11.59
CA THR A 39 8.72 22.37 -12.19
C THR A 39 10.20 22.77 -11.99
N HIS A 40 10.72 22.64 -10.77
CA HIS A 40 12.10 22.94 -10.45
C HIS A 40 13.10 22.07 -11.22
N LEU A 41 12.79 20.80 -11.37
CA LEU A 41 13.64 19.85 -12.09
C LEU A 41 13.45 19.90 -13.61
N GLY A 42 12.38 20.52 -14.13
CA GLY A 42 11.97 20.43 -15.53
C GLY A 42 11.51 19.01 -15.91
N ALA A 43 10.93 18.30 -14.95
CA ALA A 43 10.43 16.95 -15.15
C ALA A 43 9.00 16.96 -15.72
N GLU A 44 8.71 16.01 -16.59
CA GLU A 44 7.38 15.78 -17.12
C GLU A 44 6.49 15.11 -16.06
N LEU A 45 5.32 15.68 -15.76
CA LEU A 45 4.31 15.01 -14.93
C LEU A 45 3.50 14.06 -15.80
N VAL A 46 3.53 12.78 -15.45
CA VAL A 46 2.87 11.73 -16.22
C VAL A 46 1.66 11.18 -15.44
N ARG A 47 0.51 11.16 -16.13
CA ARG A 47 -0.72 10.54 -15.61
C ARG A 47 -0.85 9.14 -16.17
N PHE A 48 -0.80 8.14 -15.32
CA PHE A 48 -0.85 6.75 -15.74
C PHE A 48 -2.23 6.35 -16.28
N GLU A 49 -3.28 7.09 -15.90
CA GLU A 49 -4.64 6.90 -16.44
C GLU A 49 -4.79 7.31 -17.89
N GLU A 50 -4.04 8.32 -18.33
CA GLU A 50 -4.10 8.82 -19.71
C GLU A 50 -3.24 7.99 -20.68
N ARG A 51 -2.17 7.40 -20.16
CA ARG A 51 -1.22 6.58 -20.94
C ARG A 51 -0.89 5.31 -20.18
N SER A 52 -1.64 4.25 -20.46
CA SER A 52 -1.38 2.93 -19.92
C SER A 52 -1.11 1.89 -21.00
N ALA A 53 -0.40 0.84 -20.66
CA ALA A 53 -0.11 -0.27 -21.54
C ALA A 53 -0.32 -1.60 -20.81
N ALA A 54 -0.85 -2.58 -21.54
CA ALA A 54 -0.94 -3.95 -21.06
C ALA A 54 0.45 -4.59 -21.05
N VAL A 55 0.75 -5.32 -20.00
CA VAL A 55 2.00 -6.04 -19.82
C VAL A 55 1.73 -7.43 -19.24
N VAL A 56 2.53 -8.40 -19.66
CA VAL A 56 2.39 -9.79 -19.23
C VAL A 56 3.58 -10.19 -18.36
N ASN A 57 3.30 -10.65 -17.15
CA ASN A 57 4.26 -11.39 -16.35
C ASN A 57 4.03 -12.89 -16.53
N ALA A 58 4.77 -13.54 -17.43
CA ALA A 58 4.64 -14.96 -17.69
C ALA A 58 4.97 -15.82 -16.46
N GLY A 59 5.85 -15.34 -15.57
CA GLY A 59 6.22 -15.98 -14.32
C GLY A 59 5.25 -15.76 -13.16
N GLY A 60 4.24 -14.92 -13.33
CA GLY A 60 3.25 -14.66 -12.28
C GLY A 60 2.50 -15.92 -11.85
N ARG A 61 2.34 -16.12 -10.54
CA ARG A 61 1.71 -17.31 -9.98
C ARG A 61 0.20 -17.34 -10.23
N TYR A 62 -0.50 -16.21 -9.94
CA TYR A 62 -1.95 -16.09 -10.08
C TYR A 62 -2.35 -15.01 -11.07
N TYR A 63 -1.58 -13.92 -11.11
CA TYR A 63 -1.85 -12.76 -11.94
C TYR A 63 -0.75 -12.64 -12.98
N LYS A 64 -1.12 -12.68 -14.24
CA LYS A 64 -0.16 -12.62 -15.37
C LYS A 64 -0.34 -11.38 -16.22
N ASN A 65 -1.54 -10.83 -16.26
CA ASN A 65 -1.86 -9.67 -17.08
C ASN A 65 -2.07 -8.45 -16.19
N PHE A 66 -1.28 -7.42 -16.45
CA PHE A 66 -1.37 -6.13 -15.78
C PHE A 66 -1.55 -5.03 -16.80
N GLU A 67 -2.09 -3.91 -16.34
CA GLU A 67 -2.08 -2.65 -17.06
C GLU A 67 -1.37 -1.64 -16.17
N VAL A 68 -0.31 -1.02 -16.69
CA VAL A 68 0.54 -0.08 -15.97
C VAL A 68 0.72 1.19 -16.80
N GLY A 69 1.10 2.29 -16.16
CA GLY A 69 1.45 3.51 -16.88
C GLY A 69 2.55 3.24 -17.92
N SER A 70 2.34 3.59 -19.19
CA SER A 70 3.27 3.27 -20.27
C SER A 70 4.65 3.92 -20.06
N ALA A 71 4.70 5.08 -19.43
CA ALA A 71 5.95 5.76 -19.09
C ALA A 71 6.91 4.91 -18.25
N ILE A 72 6.36 3.98 -17.42
CA ILE A 72 7.16 3.04 -16.63
C ILE A 72 7.90 2.05 -17.53
N LEU A 73 7.26 1.61 -18.60
CA LEU A 73 7.83 0.66 -19.57
C LEU A 73 8.77 1.35 -20.58
N GLU A 74 8.59 2.65 -20.79
CA GLU A 74 9.42 3.47 -21.65
C GLU A 74 10.71 3.95 -20.96
N ALA A 75 10.76 3.90 -19.62
CA ALA A 75 11.89 4.40 -18.83
C ALA A 75 13.05 3.38 -18.84
N ASP A 76 14.28 3.87 -19.05
CA ASP A 76 15.50 3.08 -18.91
C ASP A 76 15.75 2.68 -17.46
N LEU A 77 15.33 3.54 -16.51
CA LEU A 77 15.44 3.33 -15.06
C LEU A 77 14.23 3.91 -14.34
N VAL A 78 13.61 3.14 -13.50
CA VAL A 78 12.55 3.57 -12.59
C VAL A 78 13.11 3.77 -11.19
N VAL A 79 12.87 4.95 -10.61
CA VAL A 79 13.17 5.24 -9.21
C VAL A 79 11.87 5.15 -8.41
N ASN A 80 11.69 4.07 -7.68
CA ASN A 80 10.54 3.84 -6.82
C ASN A 80 10.78 4.53 -5.46
N ILE A 81 9.93 5.51 -5.09
CA ILE A 81 10.08 6.30 -3.86
C ILE A 81 8.91 6.01 -2.90
N PRO A 82 8.94 4.89 -2.18
CA PRO A 82 7.91 4.53 -1.22
C PRO A 82 7.99 5.35 0.06
N LYS A 83 6.84 5.56 0.71
CA LYS A 83 6.72 6.09 2.08
C LYS A 83 6.51 4.93 3.04
N LEU A 84 7.35 4.83 4.08
CA LEU A 84 7.19 3.78 5.10
C LEU A 84 5.94 4.02 5.94
N LYS A 85 5.00 3.08 5.91
CA LYS A 85 3.74 3.19 6.64
C LYS A 85 3.09 1.82 6.90
N THR A 86 2.26 1.75 7.93
CA THR A 86 1.34 0.62 8.16
C THR A 86 0.30 0.49 7.05
N HIS A 87 -0.25 -0.71 6.91
CA HIS A 87 -1.31 -0.99 5.94
C HIS A 87 -2.20 -2.15 6.40
N GLY A 88 -3.50 -1.95 6.37
CA GLY A 88 -4.47 -2.94 6.85
C GLY A 88 -4.47 -4.29 6.13
N LEU A 89 -4.05 -4.38 4.86
CA LEU A 89 -4.00 -5.63 4.09
C LEU A 89 -2.61 -6.27 4.05
N THR A 90 -1.55 -5.46 3.99
CA THR A 90 -0.17 -5.93 3.77
C THR A 90 0.75 -5.73 4.97
N ILE A 91 0.22 -5.38 6.15
CA ILE A 91 0.94 -5.02 7.38
C ILE A 91 1.65 -3.68 7.24
N MET A 92 2.50 -3.57 6.25
CA MET A 92 3.18 -2.33 5.90
C MET A 92 3.10 -2.05 4.39
N SER A 93 3.23 -0.80 4.02
CA SER A 93 3.55 -0.37 2.67
C SER A 93 5.04 -0.12 2.59
N GLY A 94 5.69 -0.81 1.68
CA GLY A 94 7.11 -0.70 1.38
C GLY A 94 7.35 -0.57 -0.12
N ALA A 95 8.52 -1.00 -0.57
CA ALA A 95 8.92 -0.92 -1.96
C ALA A 95 8.02 -1.73 -2.89
N ILE A 96 7.69 -2.97 -2.49
CA ILE A 96 6.83 -3.87 -3.29
C ILE A 96 5.44 -3.25 -3.45
N LYS A 97 4.82 -2.83 -2.34
CA LYS A 97 3.46 -2.27 -2.36
C LYS A 97 3.38 -0.95 -3.12
N ASN A 98 4.42 -0.13 -3.09
CA ASN A 98 4.42 1.17 -3.76
C ASN A 98 4.32 1.05 -5.28
N LEU A 99 4.87 0.00 -5.86
CA LEU A 99 4.76 -0.26 -7.31
C LEU A 99 3.32 -0.47 -7.78
N PHE A 100 2.39 -0.77 -6.87
CA PHE A 100 0.97 -0.76 -7.20
C PHE A 100 0.46 0.64 -7.58
N GLY A 101 1.19 1.71 -7.24
CA GLY A 101 1.00 3.06 -7.75
C GLY A 101 1.09 3.16 -9.27
N CYS A 102 1.83 2.27 -9.92
CA CYS A 102 1.98 2.23 -11.38
C CYS A 102 0.74 1.70 -12.12
N VAL A 103 -0.18 1.03 -11.41
CA VAL A 103 -1.44 0.53 -11.97
C VAL A 103 -2.47 1.66 -12.00
N PRO A 104 -3.16 1.95 -13.13
CA PRO A 104 -4.20 2.97 -13.20
C PRO A 104 -5.32 2.77 -12.16
N GLY A 105 -5.81 3.86 -11.56
CA GLY A 105 -6.69 3.86 -10.39
C GLY A 105 -7.91 2.94 -10.49
N VAL A 106 -8.62 2.96 -11.61
CA VAL A 106 -9.80 2.09 -11.86
C VAL A 106 -9.43 0.61 -11.80
N ARG A 107 -8.26 0.23 -12.33
CA ARG A 107 -7.77 -1.16 -12.32
C ARG A 107 -7.41 -1.65 -10.93
N LYS A 108 -6.95 -0.75 -10.03
CA LYS A 108 -6.71 -1.10 -8.62
C LYS A 108 -7.93 -1.70 -7.94
N GLY A 109 -9.10 -1.09 -8.16
CA GLY A 109 -10.37 -1.62 -7.65
C GLY A 109 -10.68 -3.03 -8.13
N LEU A 110 -10.41 -3.35 -9.40
CA LEU A 110 -10.59 -4.71 -9.95
C LEU A 110 -9.66 -5.72 -9.28
N PHE A 111 -8.39 -5.39 -9.08
CA PHE A 111 -7.44 -6.26 -8.38
C PHE A 111 -7.85 -6.50 -6.92
N HIS A 112 -8.34 -5.48 -6.22
CA HIS A 112 -8.91 -5.65 -4.89
C HIS A 112 -10.13 -6.58 -4.89
N ALA A 113 -11.03 -6.44 -5.88
CA ALA A 113 -12.21 -7.30 -6.02
C ALA A 113 -11.80 -8.76 -6.29
N GLN A 114 -10.83 -8.98 -7.16
CA GLN A 114 -10.32 -10.32 -7.50
C GLN A 114 -9.61 -11.00 -6.32
N ALA A 115 -8.81 -10.26 -5.58
CA ALA A 115 -8.15 -10.77 -4.38
C ALA A 115 -9.15 -11.04 -3.24
N GLY A 116 -10.27 -10.36 -3.24
CA GLY A 116 -11.31 -10.45 -2.21
C GLY A 116 -10.77 -10.06 -0.83
N GLU A 117 -11.22 -10.78 0.20
CA GLU A 117 -10.77 -10.58 1.58
C GLU A 117 -9.46 -11.32 1.91
N ASN A 118 -8.89 -12.04 0.96
CA ASN A 118 -7.70 -12.86 1.21
C ASN A 118 -6.43 -12.00 1.06
N ARG A 119 -5.83 -11.64 2.19
CA ARG A 119 -4.60 -10.85 2.27
C ARG A 119 -3.43 -11.50 1.54
N GLU A 120 -3.33 -12.81 1.60
CA GLU A 120 -2.27 -13.55 0.94
C GLU A 120 -2.44 -13.52 -0.59
N THR A 121 -3.68 -13.64 -1.09
CA THR A 121 -3.97 -13.48 -2.52
C THR A 121 -3.66 -12.05 -3.00
N PHE A 122 -4.00 -11.04 -2.19
CA PHE A 122 -3.66 -9.66 -2.51
C PHE A 122 -2.14 -9.41 -2.50
N ALA A 123 -1.43 -9.95 -1.50
CA ALA A 123 0.03 -9.88 -1.45
C ALA A 123 0.67 -10.62 -2.64
N GLN A 124 0.14 -11.78 -3.03
CA GLN A 124 0.62 -12.51 -4.21
C GLN A 124 0.43 -11.70 -5.50
N MET A 125 -0.69 -10.98 -5.64
CA MET A 125 -0.91 -10.08 -6.78
C MET A 125 0.17 -9.00 -6.85
N LEU A 126 0.55 -8.41 -5.71
CA LEU A 126 1.63 -7.42 -5.65
C LEU A 126 2.99 -8.02 -6.01
N VAL A 127 3.25 -9.25 -5.60
CA VAL A 127 4.47 -10.00 -5.95
C VAL A 127 4.48 -10.35 -7.45
N ASP A 128 3.34 -10.75 -8.00
CA ASP A 128 3.22 -11.01 -9.44
C ASP A 128 3.40 -9.71 -10.24
N LEU A 129 2.93 -8.57 -9.73
CA LEU A 129 3.17 -7.26 -10.34
C LEU A 129 4.66 -6.86 -10.30
N LEU A 130 5.39 -7.20 -9.23
CA LEU A 130 6.81 -6.89 -9.11
C LEU A 130 7.62 -7.43 -10.31
N GLY A 131 7.28 -8.61 -10.81
CA GLY A 131 7.94 -9.23 -11.97
C GLY A 131 7.72 -8.52 -13.31
N VAL A 132 6.89 -7.46 -13.34
CA VAL A 132 6.66 -6.64 -14.55
C VAL A 132 7.78 -5.61 -14.77
N PHE A 133 8.45 -5.19 -13.70
CA PHE A 133 9.37 -4.05 -13.72
C PHE A 133 10.84 -4.51 -13.76
N PRO A 134 11.57 -4.35 -14.90
CA PRO A 134 12.91 -4.92 -15.04
C PRO A 134 14.01 -4.08 -14.35
N ASN A 135 13.95 -2.76 -14.41
CA ASN A 135 15.02 -1.85 -13.98
C ASN A 135 14.51 -0.86 -12.96
N VAL A 136 14.40 -1.29 -11.70
CA VAL A 136 13.90 -0.43 -10.61
C VAL A 136 14.94 -0.34 -9.50
N ILE A 137 15.23 0.88 -9.07
CA ILE A 137 15.89 1.14 -7.79
C ILE A 137 14.88 1.71 -6.80
N HIS A 138 15.06 1.46 -5.54
CA HIS A 138 14.12 1.84 -4.50
C HIS A 138 14.79 2.80 -3.53
N LEU A 139 14.08 3.90 -3.19
CA LEU A 139 14.53 4.91 -2.24
C LEU A 139 13.40 5.20 -1.26
N MET A 140 13.42 4.51 -0.10
CA MET A 140 12.40 4.62 0.92
C MET A 140 12.54 5.91 1.73
N ASP A 141 11.47 6.70 1.77
CA ASP A 141 11.31 7.76 2.77
C ASP A 141 10.78 7.14 4.08
N ALA A 142 11.68 7.00 5.03
CA ALA A 142 11.41 6.60 6.41
C ALA A 142 11.82 7.72 7.39
N VAL A 143 11.94 8.99 6.97
CA VAL A 143 12.24 10.09 7.89
C VAL A 143 11.10 10.23 8.90
N VAL A 144 9.86 10.31 8.42
CA VAL A 144 8.66 10.23 9.23
C VAL A 144 7.78 9.14 8.67
N ALA A 145 7.69 8.02 9.34
CA ALA A 145 6.78 6.92 8.99
C ALA A 145 5.35 7.21 9.49
N MET A 146 4.40 6.36 9.11
CA MET A 146 3.05 6.36 9.67
C MET A 146 2.81 5.05 10.42
N GLU A 147 2.34 5.13 11.66
CA GLU A 147 1.93 4.00 12.49
C GLU A 147 0.41 3.99 12.74
N GLY A 148 -0.15 2.88 13.23
CA GLY A 148 -1.59 2.74 13.52
C GLY A 148 -2.41 2.39 12.30
N GLU A 149 -3.59 2.99 12.12
CA GLU A 149 -4.56 2.62 11.08
C GLU A 149 -4.17 3.17 9.70
N GLY A 150 -3.03 2.69 9.18
CA GLY A 150 -2.63 2.97 7.80
C GLY A 150 -3.51 2.28 6.74
N PRO A 151 -3.46 2.75 5.47
CA PRO A 151 -2.40 3.60 4.92
C PRO A 151 -2.62 5.12 5.03
N ASN A 152 -3.80 5.62 5.48
CA ASN A 152 -4.11 7.05 5.46
C ASN A 152 -4.56 7.62 6.82
N ALA A 153 -5.14 6.80 7.70
CA ALA A 153 -5.70 7.22 8.98
C ALA A 153 -4.77 6.94 10.19
N GLY A 154 -3.50 6.67 9.92
CA GLY A 154 -2.48 6.51 10.95
C GLY A 154 -1.96 7.84 11.47
N ILE A 155 -1.00 7.76 12.38
CA ILE A 155 -0.34 8.92 12.96
C ILE A 155 1.15 8.96 12.59
N PRO A 156 1.74 10.15 12.45
CA PRO A 156 3.17 10.28 12.16
C PRO A 156 4.05 9.67 13.25
N ARG A 157 5.11 8.99 12.83
CA ARG A 157 6.13 8.40 13.70
C ARG A 157 7.52 8.69 13.15
N ALA A 158 8.34 9.41 13.91
CA ALA A 158 9.72 9.68 13.51
C ALA A 158 10.54 8.37 13.53
N VAL A 159 11.23 8.10 12.44
CA VAL A 159 12.21 7.02 12.26
C VAL A 159 13.58 7.61 11.93
N GLY A 160 13.63 8.66 11.08
CA GLY A 160 14.83 9.43 10.81
C GLY A 160 15.75 8.77 9.77
N ALA A 161 15.25 7.88 8.91
CA ALA A 161 16.07 7.15 7.96
C ALA A 161 15.61 7.38 6.49
N ILE A 162 16.58 7.33 5.58
CA ILE A 162 16.38 7.13 4.14
C ILE A 162 17.08 5.84 3.79
N ILE A 163 16.40 4.94 3.09
CA ILE A 163 16.90 3.60 2.78
C ILE A 163 16.88 3.40 1.28
N ALA A 164 18.02 3.01 0.70
CA ALA A 164 18.16 2.71 -0.72
C ALA A 164 18.51 1.24 -0.95
N SER A 165 17.92 0.61 -1.96
CA SER A 165 18.25 -0.75 -2.37
C SER A 165 17.84 -1.00 -3.82
N PRO A 166 18.60 -1.78 -4.59
CA PRO A 166 18.11 -2.35 -5.85
C PRO A 166 17.17 -3.54 -5.64
N ASP A 167 17.17 -4.15 -4.45
CA ASP A 167 16.32 -5.27 -4.07
C ASP A 167 15.14 -4.79 -3.21
N PRO A 168 13.89 -4.81 -3.73
CA PRO A 168 12.72 -4.38 -3.00
C PRO A 168 12.37 -5.29 -1.81
N VAL A 169 12.74 -6.57 -1.90
CA VAL A 169 12.46 -7.56 -0.84
C VAL A 169 13.40 -7.33 0.34
N ALA A 170 14.69 -7.10 0.05
CA ALA A 170 15.67 -6.74 1.06
C ALA A 170 15.33 -5.42 1.75
N MET A 171 14.91 -4.40 0.98
CA MET A 171 14.45 -3.13 1.54
C MET A 171 13.26 -3.34 2.49
N ASP A 172 12.24 -4.07 2.04
CA ASP A 172 11.03 -4.29 2.86
C ASP A 172 11.34 -5.16 4.09
N ALA A 173 12.29 -6.11 4.00
CA ALA A 173 12.75 -6.89 5.14
C ALA A 173 13.46 -6.01 6.20
N VAL A 174 14.37 -5.14 5.77
CA VAL A 174 15.07 -4.19 6.65
C VAL A 174 14.07 -3.19 7.26
N CYS A 175 13.15 -2.66 6.47
CA CYS A 175 12.09 -1.77 6.97
C CYS A 175 11.21 -2.46 8.02
N ALA A 176 10.81 -3.71 7.80
CA ALA A 176 10.06 -4.49 8.79
C ALA A 176 10.85 -4.61 10.10
N ALA A 177 12.14 -4.95 10.04
CA ALA A 177 12.99 -5.09 11.21
C ALA A 177 13.15 -3.75 11.98
N ILE A 178 13.31 -2.62 11.28
CA ILE A 178 13.33 -1.27 11.87
C ILE A 178 12.05 -1.00 12.69
N LEU A 179 10.91 -1.46 12.19
CA LEU A 179 9.61 -1.31 12.87
C LEU A 179 9.34 -2.37 13.94
N GLY A 180 10.28 -3.31 14.17
CA GLY A 180 10.11 -4.41 15.11
C GLY A 180 9.17 -5.52 14.62
N ILE A 181 8.97 -5.62 13.30
CA ILE A 181 8.17 -6.65 12.63
C ILE A 181 9.11 -7.73 12.09
N GLN A 182 8.74 -9.00 12.24
CA GLN A 182 9.48 -10.07 11.56
C GLN A 182 9.25 -9.97 10.04
N PRO A 183 10.30 -9.96 9.20
CA PRO A 183 10.14 -9.88 7.74
C PRO A 183 9.22 -10.97 7.17
N SER A 184 9.24 -12.18 7.76
CA SER A 184 8.38 -13.31 7.38
C SER A 184 6.90 -13.09 7.67
N ASP A 185 6.55 -12.19 8.59
CA ASP A 185 5.17 -11.84 8.88
C ASP A 185 4.58 -10.92 7.80
N VAL A 186 5.43 -10.14 7.10
CA VAL A 186 5.01 -9.30 5.99
C VAL A 186 4.76 -10.17 4.75
N HIS A 187 3.49 -10.35 4.40
CA HIS A 187 3.08 -11.28 3.33
C HIS A 187 3.80 -11.02 2.00
N THR A 188 3.96 -9.75 1.60
CA THR A 188 4.65 -9.39 0.34
C THR A 188 6.12 -9.78 0.38
N THR A 189 6.82 -9.49 1.46
CA THR A 189 8.24 -9.83 1.64
C THR A 189 8.45 -11.35 1.61
N ARG A 190 7.65 -12.08 2.40
CA ARG A 190 7.73 -13.56 2.48
C ARG A 190 7.46 -14.23 1.13
N LEU A 191 6.40 -13.80 0.42
CA LEU A 191 6.02 -14.39 -0.86
C LEU A 191 7.02 -14.06 -1.96
N ALA A 192 7.54 -12.81 -2.00
CA ALA A 192 8.53 -12.40 -2.97
C ALA A 192 9.88 -13.12 -2.75
N HIS A 193 10.30 -13.27 -1.49
CA HIS A 193 11.48 -14.08 -1.14
C HIS A 193 11.32 -15.53 -1.57
N ALA A 194 10.20 -16.17 -1.27
CA ALA A 194 9.89 -17.54 -1.66
C ALA A 194 9.82 -17.74 -3.18
N ALA A 195 9.51 -16.68 -3.93
CA ALA A 195 9.50 -16.67 -5.40
C ALA A 195 10.90 -16.38 -6.01
N GLY A 196 11.93 -16.14 -5.19
CA GLY A 196 13.28 -15.81 -5.65
C GLY A 196 13.44 -14.42 -6.26
N LEU A 197 12.52 -13.47 -5.92
CA LEU A 197 12.51 -12.11 -6.45
C LEU A 197 13.37 -11.14 -5.62
N GLY A 198 14.02 -11.62 -4.57
CA GLY A 198 14.92 -10.88 -3.72
C GLY A 198 15.16 -11.55 -2.37
N CYS A 199 15.97 -10.92 -1.51
CA CYS A 199 16.38 -11.48 -0.23
C CYS A 199 15.50 -10.98 0.93
N GLY A 200 14.75 -11.89 1.57
CA GLY A 200 13.94 -11.60 2.77
C GLY A 200 14.59 -11.99 4.10
N GLU A 201 15.81 -12.55 4.08
CA GLU A 201 16.54 -13.04 5.26
C GLU A 201 17.59 -12.03 5.70
N LEU A 202 17.40 -11.44 6.89
CA LEU A 202 18.22 -10.33 7.40
C LEU A 202 19.70 -10.66 7.54
N ASP A 203 20.04 -11.91 7.85
CA ASP A 203 21.40 -12.41 7.98
C ASP A 203 22.16 -12.51 6.65
N LYS A 204 21.43 -12.47 5.53
CA LYS A 204 21.98 -12.48 4.17
C LYS A 204 21.97 -11.11 3.51
N ILE A 205 21.45 -10.08 4.20
CA ILE A 205 21.39 -8.71 3.69
C ILE A 205 22.53 -7.90 4.26
N GLU A 206 23.40 -7.40 3.38
CA GLU A 206 24.42 -6.42 3.76
C GLU A 206 23.78 -5.04 3.93
N VAL A 207 23.90 -4.47 5.13
CA VAL A 207 23.43 -3.13 5.45
C VAL A 207 24.62 -2.19 5.55
N ILE A 208 24.67 -1.21 4.66
CA ILE A 208 25.73 -0.19 4.62
C ILE A 208 25.19 1.11 5.21
N GLY A 209 25.96 1.73 6.08
CA GLY A 209 25.60 2.96 6.79
C GLY A 209 25.13 2.68 8.21
N GLU A 210 24.00 3.27 8.61
CA GLU A 210 23.45 3.06 9.95
C GLU A 210 22.94 1.64 10.16
N SER A 211 23.19 1.09 11.34
CA SER A 211 22.70 -0.25 11.69
C SER A 211 21.19 -0.26 11.87
N ILE A 212 20.55 -1.40 11.61
CA ILE A 212 19.11 -1.58 11.85
C ILE A 212 18.76 -1.23 13.31
N SER A 213 19.59 -1.66 14.27
CA SER A 213 19.38 -1.37 15.69
C SER A 213 19.53 0.12 16.04
N GLY A 214 20.35 0.87 15.29
CA GLY A 214 20.56 2.30 15.47
C GLY A 214 19.34 3.15 15.11
N VAL A 215 18.53 2.67 14.14
CA VAL A 215 17.33 3.36 13.64
C VAL A 215 16.03 2.67 14.04
N SER A 216 16.09 1.58 14.82
CA SER A 216 14.90 0.82 15.24
C SER A 216 13.96 1.65 16.11
N VAL A 217 12.67 1.51 15.87
CA VAL A 217 11.60 2.19 16.60
C VAL A 217 10.91 1.22 17.54
N LYS A 218 11.03 1.48 18.86
CA LYS A 218 10.34 0.68 19.88
C LYS A 218 8.85 1.05 19.95
N GLY A 219 7.99 0.04 20.12
CA GLY A 219 6.55 0.23 20.30
C GLY A 219 5.83 0.82 19.08
N PHE A 220 6.31 0.50 17.89
CA PHE A 220 5.62 0.87 16.66
C PHE A 220 4.26 0.18 16.58
N ARG A 221 3.20 0.96 16.40
CA ARG A 221 1.81 0.48 16.42
C ARG A 221 1.41 0.00 15.04
N LEU A 222 1.11 -1.28 14.92
CA LEU A 222 0.54 -1.84 13.69
C LEU A 222 -0.96 -1.50 13.59
N SER A 223 -1.50 -1.61 12.37
CA SER A 223 -2.94 -1.55 12.16
C SER A 223 -3.63 -2.63 12.98
N SER A 224 -4.71 -2.26 13.67
CA SER A 224 -5.41 -3.07 14.68
C SER A 224 -5.96 -4.43 14.16
N GLY A 225 -5.62 -4.83 12.93
CA GLY A 225 -6.07 -6.07 12.27
C GLY A 225 -5.22 -7.30 12.48
N GLU A 226 -3.97 -7.21 12.89
CA GLU A 226 -3.03 -8.26 12.55
C GLU A 226 -2.63 -9.21 13.67
N ASN A 227 -2.38 -8.72 14.88
CA ASN A 227 -1.76 -9.55 15.91
C ASN A 227 -2.67 -10.63 16.52
N ALA A 228 -3.98 -10.38 16.67
CA ALA A 228 -4.92 -11.35 17.22
C ALA A 228 -5.40 -12.39 16.20
N TRP A 229 -5.47 -12.00 14.91
CA TRP A 229 -6.04 -12.83 13.86
C TRP A 229 -5.13 -13.96 13.41
N THR A 230 -3.83 -13.72 13.32
CA THR A 230 -2.83 -14.71 12.89
C THR A 230 -2.62 -15.83 13.90
N ARG A 231 -2.90 -15.57 15.18
CA ARG A 231 -2.78 -16.55 16.28
C ARG A 231 -3.94 -17.54 16.38
N ILE A 232 -5.06 -17.31 15.65
CA ILE A 232 -6.24 -18.17 15.72
C ILE A 232 -6.13 -19.29 14.68
N PRO A 233 -6.31 -20.58 15.09
CA PRO A 233 -6.34 -21.71 14.15
C PRO A 233 -7.35 -21.54 13.02
N SER A 234 -6.99 -21.97 11.82
CA SER A 234 -7.76 -21.70 10.59
C SER A 234 -9.25 -22.07 10.62
N PRO A 235 -9.72 -23.20 11.22
CA PRO A 235 -11.14 -23.52 11.27
C PRO A 235 -11.92 -22.57 12.19
N ILE A 236 -11.33 -22.21 13.33
CA ILE A 236 -11.94 -21.27 14.29
C ILE A 236 -11.96 -19.86 13.67
N ARG A 237 -10.88 -19.49 12.98
CA ARG A 237 -10.78 -18.22 12.26
C ARG A 237 -11.87 -18.07 11.20
N ARG A 238 -12.21 -19.16 10.48
CA ARG A 238 -13.28 -19.14 9.47
C ARG A 238 -14.66 -18.88 10.10
N LEU A 239 -14.93 -19.46 11.27
CA LEU A 239 -16.17 -19.23 12.02
C LEU A 239 -16.24 -17.82 12.61
N LEU A 240 -15.13 -17.34 13.16
CA LEU A 240 -15.04 -16.03 13.82
C LEU A 240 -14.78 -14.86 12.85
N ARG A 241 -14.49 -15.14 11.58
CA ARG A 241 -14.17 -14.17 10.54
C ARG A 241 -15.16 -12.98 10.50
N ARG A 242 -16.44 -13.28 10.65
CA ARG A 242 -17.51 -12.29 10.64
C ARG A 242 -17.41 -11.27 11.78
N HIS A 243 -16.80 -11.64 12.90
CA HIS A 243 -16.68 -10.83 14.10
C HIS A 243 -15.29 -10.19 14.27
N LEU A 244 -14.27 -10.74 13.64
CA LEU A 244 -12.87 -10.36 13.85
C LEU A 244 -12.29 -9.50 12.72
N ILE A 245 -12.81 -9.62 11.50
CA ILE A 245 -12.38 -8.76 10.38
C ILE A 245 -13.10 -7.41 10.48
N ALA A 246 -12.33 -6.33 10.36
CA ALA A 246 -12.88 -5.00 10.41
C ALA A 246 -13.85 -4.73 9.25
N ILE A 247 -14.89 -3.98 9.53
CA ILE A 247 -15.90 -3.55 8.56
C ILE A 247 -15.80 -2.02 8.45
N PRO A 248 -15.84 -1.47 7.24
CA PRO A 248 -15.88 -0.02 7.07
C PRO A 248 -17.18 0.54 7.67
N ARG A 249 -17.06 1.52 8.53
CA ARG A 249 -18.17 2.25 9.13
C ARG A 249 -18.04 3.73 8.78
N VAL A 250 -19.07 4.25 8.14
CA VAL A 250 -19.13 5.68 7.81
C VAL A 250 -19.59 6.45 9.05
N MET A 251 -18.87 7.53 9.37
CA MET A 251 -19.13 8.38 10.52
C MET A 251 -20.23 9.41 10.22
N CYS A 252 -20.83 9.98 11.28
CA CYS A 252 -21.93 10.93 11.17
C CYS A 252 -21.55 12.23 10.44
N ASP A 253 -20.28 12.63 10.52
CA ASP A 253 -19.77 13.86 9.89
C ASP A 253 -19.44 13.69 8.40
N CYS A 254 -19.83 12.57 7.81
CA CYS A 254 -19.65 12.31 6.39
C CYS A 254 -20.36 13.35 5.55
N VAL A 255 -19.61 14.04 4.69
CA VAL A 255 -20.13 15.12 3.83
C VAL A 255 -20.84 14.60 2.57
N GLY A 256 -20.80 13.29 2.31
CA GLY A 256 -21.46 12.68 1.14
C GLY A 256 -20.78 13.01 -0.20
N CYS A 257 -19.45 13.18 -0.22
CA CYS A 257 -18.71 13.55 -1.44
C CYS A 257 -18.74 12.50 -2.56
N GLY A 258 -19.10 11.23 -2.25
CA GLY A 258 -19.24 10.17 -3.24
C GLY A 258 -17.97 9.37 -3.54
N GLU A 259 -16.78 9.82 -3.13
CA GLU A 259 -15.50 9.16 -3.44
C GLU A 259 -15.47 7.66 -3.13
N CYS A 260 -16.00 7.30 -1.96
CA CYS A 260 -16.08 5.92 -1.51
C CYS A 260 -17.10 5.08 -2.30
N VAL A 261 -18.11 5.72 -2.90
CA VAL A 261 -19.08 5.07 -3.78
C VAL A 261 -18.44 4.73 -5.10
N ASP A 262 -17.72 5.69 -5.70
CA ASP A 262 -17.08 5.57 -7.01
C ASP A 262 -15.99 4.49 -7.01
N VAL A 263 -15.29 4.32 -5.85
CA VAL A 263 -14.22 3.32 -5.74
C VAL A 263 -14.69 1.91 -5.42
N CYS A 264 -15.90 1.76 -4.98
CA CYS A 264 -16.34 0.47 -4.49
C CYS A 264 -16.41 -0.56 -5.63
N PRO A 265 -15.50 -1.56 -5.72
CA PRO A 265 -15.42 -2.46 -6.86
C PRO A 265 -16.62 -3.41 -6.97
N VAL A 266 -17.42 -3.49 -5.90
CA VAL A 266 -18.61 -4.39 -5.83
C VAL A 266 -19.91 -3.61 -5.61
N GLY A 267 -19.88 -2.27 -5.66
CA GLY A 267 -21.05 -1.44 -5.47
C GLY A 267 -21.72 -1.61 -4.10
N ALA A 268 -20.90 -1.83 -3.05
CA ALA A 268 -21.38 -1.98 -1.67
C ALA A 268 -21.63 -0.64 -0.95
N MET A 269 -21.36 0.49 -1.61
CA MET A 269 -21.54 1.83 -1.04
C MET A 269 -22.69 2.52 -1.76
N THR A 270 -23.69 2.98 -1.00
CA THR A 270 -24.83 3.71 -1.54
C THR A 270 -24.67 5.20 -1.24
N PRO A 271 -24.86 6.09 -2.24
CA PRO A 271 -24.80 7.52 -2.04
C PRO A 271 -25.77 7.97 -0.95
N GLY A 272 -25.35 8.95 -0.14
CA GLY A 272 -26.15 9.48 0.95
C GLY A 272 -25.32 10.42 1.83
N ARG A 273 -25.94 10.95 2.86
CA ARG A 273 -25.28 11.82 3.83
C ARG A 273 -25.75 11.46 5.25
N PRO A 274 -25.05 10.51 5.90
CA PRO A 274 -23.86 9.80 5.49
C PRO A 274 -24.09 8.75 4.38
N VAL A 275 -23.02 8.33 3.70
CA VAL A 275 -23.01 7.18 2.78
C VAL A 275 -23.35 5.91 3.54
N VAL A 276 -24.08 4.99 2.92
CA VAL A 276 -24.50 3.72 3.54
C VAL A 276 -23.68 2.56 2.96
N VAL A 277 -23.22 1.67 3.83
CA VAL A 277 -22.48 0.46 3.46
C VAL A 277 -23.39 -0.77 3.48
N ASP A 278 -23.50 -1.47 2.35
CA ASP A 278 -24.09 -2.79 2.27
C ASP A 278 -23.04 -3.83 2.72
N ILE A 279 -23.16 -4.30 3.96
CA ILE A 279 -22.19 -5.19 4.58
C ILE A 279 -22.17 -6.58 3.94
N ASP A 280 -23.28 -7.02 3.36
CA ASP A 280 -23.40 -8.33 2.73
C ASP A 280 -22.71 -8.36 1.35
N LYS A 281 -22.71 -7.24 0.64
CA LYS A 281 -21.93 -7.06 -0.60
C LYS A 281 -20.46 -6.71 -0.35
N CYS A 282 -20.13 -6.17 0.81
CA CYS A 282 -18.82 -5.63 1.10
C CYS A 282 -17.76 -6.75 1.16
N ILE A 283 -16.76 -6.69 0.26
CA ILE A 283 -15.60 -7.59 0.22
C ILE A 283 -14.46 -7.19 1.16
N ARG A 284 -14.64 -6.10 1.92
CA ARG A 284 -13.65 -5.60 2.91
C ARG A 284 -12.27 -5.32 2.33
N CYS A 285 -12.24 -4.81 1.10
CA CYS A 285 -11.00 -4.37 0.43
C CYS A 285 -10.43 -3.07 1.01
N TYR A 286 -11.24 -2.31 1.77
CA TYR A 286 -10.91 -1.05 2.42
C TYR A 286 -10.59 0.12 1.46
N CYS A 287 -10.79 -0.03 0.17
CA CYS A 287 -10.59 1.06 -0.79
C CYS A 287 -11.36 2.33 -0.38
N CYS A 288 -12.59 2.19 0.14
CA CYS A 288 -13.39 3.30 0.62
C CYS A 288 -12.74 4.05 1.80
N HIS A 289 -12.06 3.33 2.70
CA HIS A 289 -11.30 3.92 3.80
C HIS A 289 -10.06 4.65 3.29
N GLU A 290 -9.36 4.06 2.31
CA GLU A 290 -8.14 4.64 1.74
C GLU A 290 -8.39 5.92 0.94
N VAL A 291 -9.57 6.04 0.34
CA VAL A 291 -9.90 7.18 -0.53
C VAL A 291 -10.57 8.34 0.20
N CYS A 292 -11.08 8.16 1.41
CA CYS A 292 -11.86 9.18 2.10
C CYS A 292 -10.99 10.40 2.47
N PRO A 293 -11.17 11.57 1.80
CA PRO A 293 -10.33 12.75 2.05
C PRO A 293 -10.59 13.41 3.39
N TYR A 294 -11.71 13.03 4.04
CA TYR A 294 -12.15 13.56 5.32
C TYR A 294 -11.94 12.58 6.47
N ASN A 295 -11.34 11.39 6.23
CA ASN A 295 -11.15 10.32 7.21
C ASN A 295 -12.45 9.88 7.91
N GLN A 296 -13.60 9.99 7.21
CA GLN A 296 -14.92 9.69 7.76
C GLN A 296 -15.34 8.22 7.61
N ILE A 297 -14.40 7.34 7.31
CA ILE A 297 -14.63 5.89 7.24
C ILE A 297 -13.67 5.20 8.19
N GLU A 298 -14.20 4.68 9.28
CA GLU A 298 -13.44 3.89 10.25
C GLU A 298 -13.55 2.40 9.95
N LEU A 299 -12.49 1.66 10.29
CA LEU A 299 -12.48 0.22 10.24
C LEU A 299 -12.81 -0.34 11.64
N ARG A 300 -14.05 -0.77 11.84
CA ARG A 300 -14.51 -1.31 13.14
C ARG A 300 -14.72 -2.80 13.10
N ARG A 301 -14.38 -3.47 14.18
CA ARG A 301 -14.65 -4.89 14.41
C ARG A 301 -15.92 -5.08 15.21
N GLY A 302 -16.47 -6.29 15.14
CA GLY A 302 -17.50 -6.70 16.07
C GLY A 302 -16.96 -6.77 17.53
N PHE A 303 -17.86 -6.77 18.49
CA PHE A 303 -17.57 -6.77 19.94
C PHE A 303 -16.47 -7.77 20.36
N LEU A 304 -16.47 -8.97 19.82
CA LEU A 304 -15.45 -9.99 20.11
C LEU A 304 -14.05 -9.58 19.61
N GLY A 305 -13.97 -8.92 18.45
CA GLY A 305 -12.71 -8.44 17.90
C GLY A 305 -12.14 -7.27 18.71
N GLU A 306 -12.98 -6.35 19.17
CA GLU A 306 -12.57 -5.25 20.05
C GLU A 306 -12.12 -5.77 21.43
N PHE A 307 -12.84 -6.73 22.01
CA PHE A 307 -12.48 -7.33 23.30
C PHE A 307 -11.11 -8.04 23.27
N LEU A 308 -10.82 -8.80 22.21
CA LEU A 308 -9.53 -9.48 22.06
C LEU A 308 -8.37 -8.51 21.93
N MET A 309 -8.59 -7.37 21.32
CA MET A 309 -7.55 -6.32 21.20
C MET A 309 -7.27 -5.60 22.53
N LEU A 310 -8.30 -5.34 23.31
CA LEU A 310 -8.14 -4.76 24.65
C LEU A 310 -7.35 -5.68 25.59
N MET A 311 -7.41 -6.99 25.37
CA MET A 311 -6.59 -7.94 26.13
C MET A 311 -5.12 -7.98 25.68
N ASP A 312 -4.84 -7.71 24.39
CA ASP A 312 -3.47 -7.72 23.86
C ASP A 312 -2.73 -6.40 24.14
N SER A 313 -3.45 -5.28 24.28
CA SER A 313 -2.88 -3.95 24.59
C SER A 313 -2.41 -3.79 26.05
N LYS A 314 -2.70 -4.78 26.91
CA LYS A 314 -2.29 -4.81 28.35
C LYS A 314 -1.06 -5.67 28.61
N LYS A 315 -0.42 -6.19 27.56
CA LYS A 315 0.88 -6.84 27.59
C LYS A 315 1.95 -5.93 26.97
#